data_ecca929bb5d90a88aaf64cb2f18f1478
#
_entry.id   ecca929bb5d90a88aaf64cb2f18f1478
#
_cell.length_a   1.000
_cell.length_b   1.000
_cell.length_c   1.000
_cell.angle_alpha   90.00
_cell.angle_beta   90.00
_cell.angle_gamma   90.00
#
_symmetry.space_group_name_H-M   'P 1'
#
loop_
_entity.id
_entity.type
_entity.pdbx_description
1 polymer ?
#
loop_
_entity_poly.entity_id
_entity_poly.type
_entity_poly.pdbx_seq_one_letter_code
_entity_poly.pdbx_strand_id
1 'polypeptide(L)'
;MKKYIITNESKEYNGVTLFKIKRVYTGSPGGWIENESNLSREGGCFIYDDAMVFGNAKVIENAIISKNAKVYDNAIISGNASVSDNAEIYDSAVVTQNASIKNRASVRGNAKIEGNAVVFNDAIVEGNSVISGNEKIEYYIGNWEDIESVIQFTFYINHLDQESNICVNGKHQVPIGVGLIVLDKEKRHFKVSEEEMHKNIFIVDDKNEALNSDIHISKEAKGYIYPHSDNYYEQINYSACIWYVSVDKIMDTLKLCAQFTANGTKYTTAFRPNSPIYRQSVVTLNVIPPRVFTKEDMDIDPLIYPEVEKMC
;
A
#
# COMPACT_ATOMS: atom_id res chain seq x y z
N MET A 1 13.53 -16.21 -37.95
CA MET A 1 14.02 -17.57 -37.60
C MET A 1 13.22 -18.05 -36.38
N LYS A 2 12.76 -19.35 -36.37
CA LYS A 2 11.96 -19.82 -35.22
C LYS A 2 12.81 -19.89 -33.96
N LYS A 3 12.44 -19.21 -32.85
CA LYS A 3 13.19 -19.25 -31.58
C LYS A 3 12.82 -20.45 -30.72
N TYR A 4 11.62 -21.01 -30.92
CA TYR A 4 11.13 -22.20 -30.23
C TYR A 4 10.29 -23.07 -31.15
N ILE A 5 10.10 -24.31 -30.77
CA ILE A 5 9.15 -25.26 -31.38
C ILE A 5 8.21 -25.76 -30.29
N ILE A 6 7.00 -26.10 -30.66
CA ILE A 6 6.06 -26.87 -29.85
C ILE A 6 6.44 -28.34 -30.01
N THR A 7 6.56 -29.07 -28.93
CA THR A 7 6.88 -30.50 -28.92
C THR A 7 5.60 -31.35 -28.95
N ASN A 8 5.77 -32.68 -29.03
CA ASN A 8 4.65 -33.61 -28.91
C ASN A 8 4.27 -33.94 -27.46
N GLU A 9 5.02 -33.38 -26.47
CA GLU A 9 4.71 -33.54 -25.05
C GLU A 9 3.54 -32.61 -24.68
N SER A 10 2.48 -33.21 -24.12
CA SER A 10 1.28 -32.48 -23.72
C SER A 10 0.81 -32.85 -22.33
N LYS A 11 0.05 -31.96 -21.70
CA LYS A 11 -0.64 -32.20 -20.43
C LYS A 11 -2.03 -31.52 -20.44
N GLU A 12 -2.94 -32.08 -19.69
CA GLU A 12 -4.24 -31.45 -19.42
C GLU A 12 -4.18 -30.59 -18.15
N TYR A 13 -4.71 -29.37 -18.25
CA TYR A 13 -4.85 -28.46 -17.12
C TYR A 13 -6.19 -27.73 -17.21
N ASN A 14 -7.10 -27.95 -16.25
CA ASN A 14 -8.43 -27.35 -16.19
C ASN A 14 -9.23 -27.48 -17.50
N GLY A 15 -9.12 -28.63 -18.18
CA GLY A 15 -9.81 -28.90 -19.46
C GLY A 15 -9.15 -28.27 -20.69
N VAL A 16 -7.94 -27.71 -20.54
CA VAL A 16 -7.16 -27.17 -21.64
C VAL A 16 -5.95 -28.06 -21.89
N THR A 17 -5.70 -28.43 -23.14
CA THR A 17 -4.49 -29.17 -23.53
C THR A 17 -3.32 -28.22 -23.74
N LEU A 18 -2.26 -28.37 -22.96
CA LEU A 18 -1.04 -27.58 -23.06
C LEU A 18 0.10 -28.40 -23.65
N PHE A 19 0.92 -27.75 -24.46
CA PHE A 19 2.05 -28.35 -25.15
C PHE A 19 3.37 -27.76 -24.62
N LYS A 20 4.35 -28.63 -24.38
CA LYS A 20 5.71 -28.22 -24.00
C LYS A 20 6.41 -27.53 -25.13
N ILE A 21 7.11 -26.42 -24.86
CA ILE A 21 7.96 -25.77 -25.86
C ILE A 21 9.44 -26.12 -25.65
N LYS A 22 10.25 -25.93 -26.71
CA LYS A 22 11.69 -26.16 -26.67
C LYS A 22 12.41 -25.09 -27.50
N ARG A 23 13.51 -24.55 -26.97
CA ARG A 23 14.37 -23.63 -27.74
C ARG A 23 15.01 -24.31 -28.93
N VAL A 24 14.99 -23.67 -30.11
CA VAL A 24 15.56 -24.25 -31.35
C VAL A 24 17.07 -24.36 -31.23
N TYR A 25 17.77 -23.32 -30.77
CA TYR A 25 19.23 -23.28 -30.82
C TYR A 25 19.91 -24.13 -29.75
N THR A 26 19.38 -24.11 -28.53
CA THR A 26 20.00 -24.80 -27.39
C THR A 26 19.43 -26.17 -27.11
N GLY A 27 18.24 -26.45 -27.67
CA GLY A 27 17.50 -27.66 -27.35
C GLY A 27 16.93 -27.66 -25.93
N SER A 28 17.11 -26.59 -25.16
CA SER A 28 16.63 -26.50 -23.79
C SER A 28 15.11 -26.52 -23.69
N PRO A 29 14.51 -27.31 -22.80
CA PRO A 29 13.06 -27.31 -22.56
C PRO A 29 12.60 -25.94 -22.08
N GLY A 30 11.40 -25.56 -22.49
CA GLY A 30 10.68 -24.41 -21.97
C GLY A 30 9.45 -24.83 -21.17
N GLY A 31 8.56 -23.90 -20.92
CA GLY A 31 7.28 -24.12 -20.24
C GLY A 31 6.19 -24.65 -21.19
N TRP A 32 4.95 -24.33 -20.86
CA TRP A 32 3.75 -24.87 -21.49
C TRP A 32 2.91 -23.76 -22.11
N ILE A 33 2.44 -24.00 -23.34
CA ILE A 33 1.50 -23.10 -24.03
C ILE A 33 0.33 -23.90 -24.60
N GLU A 34 -0.83 -23.27 -24.69
CA GLU A 34 -1.98 -23.85 -25.40
C GLU A 34 -1.77 -23.77 -26.92
N ASN A 35 -1.30 -22.64 -27.41
CA ASN A 35 -1.10 -22.40 -28.84
C ASN A 35 0.03 -21.39 -29.12
N GLU A 36 0.41 -21.24 -30.42
CA GLU A 36 1.52 -20.36 -30.80
C GLU A 36 1.26 -18.87 -30.52
N SER A 37 0.02 -18.43 -30.38
CA SER A 37 -0.31 -17.04 -30.11
C SER A 37 0.02 -16.61 -28.68
N ASN A 38 0.22 -17.55 -27.74
CA ASN A 38 0.56 -17.27 -26.35
C ASN A 38 1.99 -16.74 -26.17
N LEU A 39 2.91 -17.07 -27.07
CA LEU A 39 4.32 -16.65 -26.98
C LEU A 39 4.80 -16.06 -28.30
N SER A 40 5.15 -14.77 -28.29
CA SER A 40 5.70 -14.10 -29.48
C SER A 40 6.95 -14.83 -30.01
N ARG A 41 7.09 -14.88 -31.29
CA ARG A 41 8.31 -15.36 -31.99
C ARG A 41 9.38 -14.29 -32.11
N GLU A 42 9.03 -13.03 -31.83
CA GLU A 42 9.93 -11.88 -31.85
C GLU A 42 10.41 -11.55 -30.41
N GLY A 43 11.49 -10.77 -30.33
CA GLY A 43 12.08 -10.35 -29.04
C GLY A 43 12.71 -11.48 -28.23
N GLY A 44 13.05 -11.18 -26.98
CA GLY A 44 13.71 -12.10 -26.05
C GLY A 44 12.77 -12.93 -25.18
N CYS A 45 11.43 -12.71 -25.26
CA CYS A 45 10.49 -13.37 -24.36
C CYS A 45 10.57 -14.90 -24.40
N PHE A 46 10.35 -15.52 -23.23
CA PHE A 46 10.34 -16.97 -23.13
C PHE A 46 9.59 -17.45 -21.88
N ILE A 47 9.11 -18.69 -21.94
CA ILE A 47 8.45 -19.39 -20.84
C ILE A 47 9.38 -20.53 -20.44
N TYR A 48 9.72 -20.62 -19.15
CA TYR A 48 10.66 -21.58 -18.58
C TYR A 48 9.97 -22.55 -17.62
N ASP A 49 10.65 -23.60 -17.29
CA ASP A 49 10.32 -24.59 -16.27
C ASP A 49 8.93 -25.22 -16.48
N ASP A 50 8.04 -25.14 -15.49
CA ASP A 50 6.67 -25.63 -15.56
C ASP A 50 5.62 -24.50 -15.68
N ALA A 51 6.08 -23.29 -15.97
CA ALA A 51 5.18 -22.16 -16.20
C ALA A 51 4.22 -22.40 -17.37
N MET A 52 3.01 -21.92 -17.24
CA MET A 52 1.90 -22.15 -18.18
C MET A 52 1.35 -20.83 -18.72
N VAL A 53 1.16 -20.75 -20.03
CA VAL A 53 0.48 -19.62 -20.67
C VAL A 53 -0.60 -20.17 -21.61
N PHE A 54 -1.86 -19.78 -21.41
CA PHE A 54 -2.99 -20.33 -22.13
C PHE A 54 -4.16 -19.34 -22.29
N GLY A 55 -5.23 -19.76 -22.92
CA GLY A 55 -6.31 -18.85 -23.33
C GLY A 55 -5.82 -17.84 -24.37
N ASN A 56 -6.27 -16.63 -24.28
CA ASN A 56 -5.84 -15.52 -25.15
C ASN A 56 -4.62 -14.77 -24.60
N ALA A 57 -4.00 -15.26 -23.53
CA ALA A 57 -2.87 -14.60 -22.89
C ALA A 57 -1.66 -14.48 -23.83
N LYS A 58 -0.92 -13.38 -23.74
CA LYS A 58 0.20 -13.06 -24.62
C LYS A 58 1.45 -12.70 -23.83
N VAL A 59 2.55 -13.34 -24.18
CA VAL A 59 3.90 -13.02 -23.69
C VAL A 59 4.72 -12.51 -24.87
N ILE A 60 5.11 -11.24 -24.81
CA ILE A 60 5.72 -10.52 -25.94
C ILE A 60 7.00 -9.77 -25.51
N GLU A 61 7.72 -9.23 -26.48
CA GLU A 61 8.95 -8.44 -26.31
C GLU A 61 10.07 -9.23 -25.60
N ASN A 62 10.44 -8.88 -24.37
CA ASN A 62 11.48 -9.54 -23.57
C ASN A 62 10.94 -10.18 -22.29
N ALA A 63 9.63 -10.30 -22.15
CA ALA A 63 9.00 -10.79 -20.94
C ALA A 63 9.38 -12.25 -20.62
N ILE A 64 9.54 -12.55 -19.34
CA ILE A 64 9.95 -13.87 -18.84
C ILE A 64 8.90 -14.43 -17.90
N ILE A 65 8.45 -15.66 -18.18
CA ILE A 65 7.58 -16.42 -17.29
C ILE A 65 8.35 -17.66 -16.84
N SER A 66 8.37 -18.00 -15.56
CA SER A 66 9.20 -19.09 -15.05
C SER A 66 8.61 -19.80 -13.83
N LYS A 67 9.23 -20.93 -13.47
CA LYS A 67 8.84 -21.81 -12.37
C LYS A 67 7.42 -22.38 -12.57
N ASN A 68 6.48 -22.12 -11.68
CA ASN A 68 5.10 -22.60 -11.75
C ASN A 68 4.10 -21.47 -12.07
N ALA A 69 4.59 -20.33 -12.56
CA ALA A 69 3.75 -19.18 -12.83
C ALA A 69 2.71 -19.48 -13.91
N LYS A 70 1.54 -18.87 -13.79
CA LYS A 70 0.42 -19.04 -14.71
C LYS A 70 -0.02 -17.70 -15.28
N VAL A 71 -0.21 -17.65 -16.58
CA VAL A 71 -0.72 -16.48 -17.29
C VAL A 71 -1.84 -16.95 -18.23
N TYR A 72 -3.06 -16.44 -18.04
CA TYR A 72 -4.19 -16.97 -18.79
C TYR A 72 -5.28 -15.93 -19.07
N ASP A 73 -6.40 -16.35 -19.63
CA ASP A 73 -7.49 -15.50 -20.13
C ASP A 73 -6.99 -14.50 -21.18
N ASN A 74 -7.11 -13.18 -20.96
CA ASN A 74 -6.69 -12.14 -21.88
C ASN A 74 -5.46 -11.36 -21.37
N ALA A 75 -4.72 -11.90 -20.40
CA ALA A 75 -3.59 -11.22 -19.78
C ALA A 75 -2.45 -10.94 -20.77
N ILE A 76 -1.76 -9.80 -20.59
CA ILE A 76 -0.64 -9.39 -21.45
C ILE A 76 0.61 -9.14 -20.59
N ILE A 77 1.68 -9.85 -20.90
CA ILE A 77 3.00 -9.64 -20.27
C ILE A 77 3.97 -9.15 -21.35
N SER A 78 4.56 -7.98 -21.13
CA SER A 78 5.39 -7.31 -22.14
C SER A 78 6.59 -6.56 -21.53
N GLY A 79 7.36 -5.85 -22.36
CA GLY A 79 8.57 -5.17 -21.89
C GLY A 79 9.63 -6.17 -21.44
N ASN A 80 10.29 -5.84 -20.34
CA ASN A 80 11.22 -6.72 -19.61
C ASN A 80 10.55 -7.33 -18.35
N ALA A 81 9.22 -7.40 -18.32
CA ALA A 81 8.49 -7.88 -17.15
C ALA A 81 8.82 -9.34 -16.83
N SER A 82 8.81 -9.67 -15.55
CA SER A 82 9.06 -11.03 -15.07
C SER A 82 7.90 -11.54 -14.20
N VAL A 83 7.43 -12.76 -14.48
CA VAL A 83 6.44 -13.46 -13.66
C VAL A 83 7.02 -14.81 -13.24
N SER A 84 7.07 -15.07 -11.94
CA SER A 84 7.77 -16.26 -11.45
C SER A 84 7.11 -16.89 -10.22
N ASP A 85 7.67 -18.00 -9.76
CA ASP A 85 7.22 -18.81 -8.64
C ASP A 85 5.84 -19.43 -8.88
N ASN A 86 4.85 -19.15 -8.04
CA ASN A 86 3.46 -19.59 -8.19
C ASN A 86 2.52 -18.40 -8.50
N ALA A 87 3.05 -17.33 -9.08
CA ALA A 87 2.26 -16.15 -9.40
C ALA A 87 1.22 -16.44 -10.49
N GLU A 88 0.06 -15.80 -10.40
CA GLU A 88 -1.04 -15.96 -11.35
C GLU A 88 -1.48 -14.61 -11.91
N ILE A 89 -1.49 -14.49 -13.26
CA ILE A 89 -1.93 -13.29 -13.97
C ILE A 89 -3.05 -13.69 -14.91
N TYR A 90 -4.23 -13.08 -14.77
CA TYR A 90 -5.40 -13.49 -15.56
C TYR A 90 -6.41 -12.36 -15.80
N ASP A 91 -7.60 -12.69 -16.30
CA ASP A 91 -8.58 -11.74 -16.82
C ASP A 91 -7.98 -10.85 -17.92
N SER A 92 -8.02 -9.54 -17.77
CA SER A 92 -7.45 -8.55 -18.70
C SER A 92 -6.25 -7.80 -18.11
N ALA A 93 -5.56 -8.41 -17.15
CA ALA A 93 -4.43 -7.79 -16.46
C ALA A 93 -3.23 -7.55 -17.40
N VAL A 94 -2.52 -6.45 -17.18
CA VAL A 94 -1.35 -6.06 -17.98
C VAL A 94 -0.13 -5.88 -17.06
N VAL A 95 0.95 -6.59 -17.38
CA VAL A 95 2.25 -6.45 -16.68
C VAL A 95 3.30 -6.05 -17.71
N THR A 96 3.95 -4.91 -17.52
CA THR A 96 4.82 -4.33 -18.56
C THR A 96 6.05 -3.63 -17.99
N GLN A 97 6.91 -3.14 -18.89
CA GLN A 97 8.18 -2.47 -18.59
C GLN A 97 9.12 -3.41 -17.80
N ASN A 98 9.58 -3.04 -16.60
CA ASN A 98 10.47 -3.85 -15.76
C ASN A 98 9.73 -4.44 -14.53
N ALA A 99 8.42 -4.51 -14.59
CA ALA A 99 7.61 -4.98 -13.46
C ALA A 99 7.91 -6.46 -13.11
N SER A 100 7.86 -6.80 -11.83
CA SER A 100 8.15 -8.14 -11.35
C SER A 100 7.04 -8.67 -10.47
N ILE A 101 6.45 -9.81 -10.86
CA ILE A 101 5.42 -10.50 -10.09
C ILE A 101 5.96 -11.85 -9.65
N LYS A 102 5.89 -12.15 -8.36
CA LYS A 102 6.53 -13.36 -7.82
C LYS A 102 5.84 -13.93 -6.59
N ASN A 103 6.35 -15.08 -6.11
CA ASN A 103 5.80 -15.87 -5.02
C ASN A 103 4.38 -16.37 -5.34
N ARG A 104 3.36 -16.05 -4.56
CA ARG A 104 1.96 -16.43 -4.78
C ARG A 104 1.09 -15.22 -5.15
N ALA A 105 1.70 -14.15 -5.64
CA ALA A 105 0.99 -12.94 -6.00
C ALA A 105 -0.01 -13.19 -7.14
N SER A 106 -1.16 -12.55 -7.08
CA SER A 106 -2.23 -12.62 -8.08
C SER A 106 -2.52 -11.22 -8.65
N VAL A 107 -2.52 -11.10 -9.96
CA VAL A 107 -2.90 -9.86 -10.66
C VAL A 107 -4.04 -10.18 -11.62
N ARG A 108 -5.20 -9.51 -11.46
CA ARG A 108 -6.43 -9.85 -12.17
C ARG A 108 -7.32 -8.64 -12.47
N GLY A 109 -8.44 -8.89 -13.14
CA GLY A 109 -9.35 -7.83 -13.59
C GLY A 109 -8.70 -7.02 -14.72
N ASN A 110 -8.77 -5.71 -14.66
CA ASN A 110 -8.11 -4.78 -15.58
C ASN A 110 -6.86 -4.14 -14.94
N ALA A 111 -6.27 -4.78 -13.94
CA ALA A 111 -5.12 -4.24 -13.22
C ALA A 111 -3.91 -4.06 -14.14
N LYS A 112 -3.15 -2.99 -13.94
CA LYS A 112 -1.95 -2.67 -14.71
C LYS A 112 -0.75 -2.52 -13.78
N ILE A 113 0.30 -3.28 -14.03
CA ILE A 113 1.57 -3.20 -13.30
C ILE A 113 2.66 -2.76 -14.26
N GLU A 114 3.33 -1.66 -13.95
CA GLU A 114 4.33 -1.07 -14.83
C GLU A 114 5.52 -0.43 -14.08
N GLY A 115 6.47 0.17 -14.81
CA GLY A 115 7.68 0.73 -14.20
C GLY A 115 8.62 -0.36 -13.70
N ASN A 116 9.16 -0.17 -12.51
CA ASN A 116 9.95 -1.14 -11.75
C ASN A 116 9.14 -1.73 -10.57
N ALA A 117 7.83 -1.69 -10.65
CA ALA A 117 6.96 -2.14 -9.57
C ALA A 117 7.13 -3.64 -9.29
N VAL A 118 7.02 -4.01 -8.02
CA VAL A 118 7.15 -5.40 -7.57
C VAL A 118 5.91 -5.82 -6.80
N VAL A 119 5.23 -6.87 -7.25
CA VAL A 119 4.09 -7.49 -6.54
C VAL A 119 4.54 -8.88 -6.10
N PHE A 120 4.45 -9.17 -4.81
CA PHE A 120 5.06 -10.39 -4.26
C PHE A 120 4.33 -10.94 -3.02
N ASN A 121 4.82 -12.06 -2.48
CA ASN A 121 4.22 -12.84 -1.41
C ASN A 121 2.79 -13.29 -1.78
N ASP A 122 1.79 -12.93 -1.00
CA ASP A 122 0.38 -13.26 -1.22
C ASP A 122 -0.44 -12.06 -1.69
N ALA A 123 0.24 -11.06 -2.28
CA ALA A 123 -0.41 -9.84 -2.75
C ALA A 123 -1.46 -10.13 -3.84
N ILE A 124 -2.60 -9.47 -3.74
CA ILE A 124 -3.64 -9.48 -4.78
C ILE A 124 -3.81 -8.06 -5.29
N VAL A 125 -3.66 -7.88 -6.60
CA VAL A 125 -3.95 -6.61 -7.29
C VAL A 125 -5.05 -6.86 -8.29
N GLU A 126 -6.18 -6.16 -8.14
CA GLU A 126 -7.39 -6.44 -8.93
C GLU A 126 -8.14 -5.18 -9.36
N GLY A 127 -9.23 -5.38 -10.08
CA GLY A 127 -10.08 -4.29 -10.57
C GLY A 127 -9.38 -3.44 -11.62
N ASN A 128 -9.41 -2.13 -11.46
CA ASN A 128 -8.75 -1.16 -12.34
C ASN A 128 -7.48 -0.56 -11.71
N SER A 129 -6.87 -1.24 -10.75
CA SER A 129 -5.69 -0.76 -10.04
C SER A 129 -4.51 -0.54 -10.98
N VAL A 130 -3.75 0.54 -10.77
CA VAL A 130 -2.50 0.83 -11.48
C VAL A 130 -1.38 0.94 -10.46
N ILE A 131 -0.40 0.05 -10.58
CA ILE A 131 0.81 0.04 -9.75
C ILE A 131 2.00 0.40 -10.63
N SER A 132 2.76 1.42 -10.27
CA SER A 132 3.77 1.99 -11.16
C SER A 132 5.07 2.41 -10.44
N GLY A 133 6.02 2.98 -11.18
CA GLY A 133 7.25 3.49 -10.62
C GLY A 133 8.09 2.39 -9.94
N ASN A 134 8.43 2.59 -8.68
CA ASN A 134 9.21 1.65 -7.84
C ASN A 134 8.35 1.04 -6.70
N GLU A 135 7.03 1.07 -6.83
CA GLU A 135 6.12 0.56 -5.81
C GLU A 135 6.34 -0.93 -5.53
N LYS A 136 6.15 -1.30 -4.25
CA LYS A 136 6.23 -2.69 -3.80
C LYS A 136 4.94 -3.08 -3.10
N ILE A 137 4.22 -4.03 -3.66
CA ILE A 137 2.97 -4.55 -3.10
C ILE A 137 3.23 -5.95 -2.54
N GLU A 138 3.16 -6.05 -1.24
CA GLU A 138 3.35 -7.30 -0.49
C GLU A 138 2.02 -7.92 -0.07
N TYR A 139 1.00 -7.08 0.07
CA TYR A 139 -0.35 -7.44 0.51
C TYR A 139 -1.38 -7.03 -0.56
N TYR A 140 -2.55 -7.67 -0.55
CA TYR A 140 -3.64 -7.16 -1.38
C TYR A 140 -4.30 -5.95 -0.72
N ILE A 141 -4.96 -5.12 -1.53
CA ILE A 141 -5.77 -3.99 -1.05
C ILE A 141 -7.21 -4.50 -0.92
N GLY A 142 -7.71 -4.56 0.31
CA GLY A 142 -9.07 -5.00 0.62
C GLY A 142 -9.96 -3.83 1.07
N ASN A 143 -11.26 -4.11 1.17
CA ASN A 143 -12.24 -3.15 1.66
C ASN A 143 -12.34 -3.19 3.20
N TRP A 144 -13.00 -2.19 3.77
CA TRP A 144 -13.23 -2.12 5.22
C TRP A 144 -14.03 -3.31 5.76
N GLU A 145 -15.00 -3.76 4.98
CA GLU A 145 -15.88 -4.90 5.30
C GLU A 145 -15.16 -6.25 5.32
N ASP A 146 -13.97 -6.34 4.70
CA ASP A 146 -13.15 -7.55 4.68
C ASP A 146 -12.39 -7.77 6.00
N ILE A 147 -12.37 -6.76 6.89
CA ILE A 147 -11.67 -6.85 8.19
C ILE A 147 -12.37 -7.87 9.08
N GLU A 148 -11.76 -9.04 9.26
CA GLU A 148 -12.20 -10.05 10.22
C GLU A 148 -11.55 -9.87 11.59
N SER A 149 -10.27 -9.49 11.62
CA SER A 149 -9.54 -9.23 12.86
C SER A 149 -8.47 -8.16 12.71
N VAL A 150 -8.17 -7.49 13.82
CA VAL A 150 -7.16 -6.44 13.92
C VAL A 150 -5.99 -6.95 14.74
N ILE A 151 -4.81 -7.01 14.13
CA ILE A 151 -3.57 -7.42 14.78
C ILE A 151 -2.91 -6.24 15.49
N GLN A 152 -2.93 -5.07 14.83
CA GLN A 152 -2.32 -3.86 15.37
C GLN A 152 -3.16 -2.64 14.99
N PHE A 153 -3.34 -1.75 15.95
CA PHE A 153 -3.93 -0.44 15.77
C PHE A 153 -3.11 0.56 16.58
N THR A 154 -2.39 1.44 15.91
CA THR A 154 -1.48 2.40 16.52
C THR A 154 -1.88 3.83 16.20
N PHE A 155 -1.62 4.73 17.15
CA PHE A 155 -1.88 6.15 17.04
C PHE A 155 -0.65 6.90 17.54
N TYR A 156 -0.09 7.81 16.74
CA TYR A 156 1.21 8.40 17.00
C TYR A 156 1.35 9.79 16.36
N ILE A 157 2.33 10.54 16.84
CA ILE A 157 2.88 11.72 16.20
C ILE A 157 4.24 11.31 15.66
N ASN A 158 4.76 11.93 14.62
CA ASN A 158 6.10 11.75 14.08
C ASN A 158 6.90 10.55 14.65
N HIS A 159 7.33 9.60 13.83
CA HIS A 159 8.22 8.49 14.20
C HIS A 159 7.82 7.67 15.45
N LEU A 160 6.52 7.57 15.76
CA LEU A 160 5.96 6.88 16.93
C LEU A 160 6.01 7.68 18.24
N ASP A 161 6.33 8.96 18.21
CA ASP A 161 6.14 9.84 19.37
C ASP A 161 4.67 9.92 19.73
N GLN A 162 4.42 10.16 21.01
CA GLN A 162 3.06 10.28 21.54
C GLN A 162 2.79 11.66 22.15
N GLU A 163 3.75 12.57 22.07
CA GLU A 163 3.64 13.91 22.65
C GLU A 163 4.20 14.98 21.70
N SER A 164 3.51 16.11 21.60
CA SER A 164 3.95 17.30 20.88
C SER A 164 3.31 18.56 21.45
N ASN A 165 3.82 19.72 21.01
CA ASN A 165 3.24 21.02 21.35
C ASN A 165 2.35 21.50 20.18
N ILE A 166 1.26 22.19 20.49
CA ILE A 166 0.38 22.82 19.51
C ILE A 166 0.06 24.26 19.92
N CYS A 167 0.28 25.20 19.00
CA CYS A 167 -0.02 26.61 19.25
C CYS A 167 -1.51 26.92 18.99
N VAL A 168 -2.08 27.76 19.85
CA VAL A 168 -3.48 28.23 19.75
C VAL A 168 -3.57 29.35 18.73
N ASN A 169 -3.78 29.03 17.48
CA ASN A 169 -3.99 30.04 16.44
C ASN A 169 -4.83 29.54 15.25
N GLY A 170 -5.38 28.33 15.35
CA GLY A 170 -6.15 27.66 14.28
C GLY A 170 -5.36 27.35 13.00
N LYS A 171 -4.09 27.76 12.92
CA LYS A 171 -3.23 27.63 11.74
C LYS A 171 -2.09 26.64 11.95
N HIS A 172 -1.62 26.48 13.17
CA HIS A 172 -0.62 25.46 13.49
C HIS A 172 -1.29 24.09 13.50
N GLN A 173 -0.78 23.17 12.73
CA GLN A 173 -1.29 21.82 12.62
C GLN A 173 -0.25 20.81 13.07
N VAL A 174 -0.66 19.87 13.91
CA VAL A 174 0.16 18.71 14.29
C VAL A 174 -0.34 17.50 13.50
N PRO A 175 0.53 16.87 12.67
CA PRO A 175 0.19 15.63 11.99
C PRO A 175 0.14 14.48 12.99
N ILE A 176 -0.96 13.74 12.98
CA ILE A 176 -1.15 12.53 13.75
C ILE A 176 -1.38 11.35 12.81
N GLY A 177 -0.63 10.29 13.03
CA GLY A 177 -0.68 9.08 12.21
C GLY A 177 -1.50 7.97 12.86
N VAL A 178 -2.20 7.22 12.04
CA VAL A 178 -2.86 5.97 12.42
C VAL A 178 -2.27 4.85 11.60
N GLY A 179 -1.86 3.78 12.27
CA GLY A 179 -1.39 2.55 11.64
C GLY A 179 -2.30 1.37 11.95
N LEU A 180 -2.58 0.56 10.93
CA LEU A 180 -3.52 -0.55 11.01
C LEU A 180 -2.95 -1.81 10.34
N ILE A 181 -2.91 -2.93 11.08
CA ILE A 181 -2.63 -4.27 10.55
C ILE A 181 -3.87 -5.12 10.75
N VAL A 182 -4.42 -5.63 9.66
CA VAL A 182 -5.68 -6.38 9.65
C VAL A 182 -5.54 -7.72 8.94
N LEU A 183 -6.45 -8.64 9.26
CA LEU A 183 -6.62 -9.93 8.59
C LEU A 183 -8.03 -10.05 8.04
N ASP A 184 -8.15 -10.71 6.91
CA ASP A 184 -9.41 -11.17 6.34
C ASP A 184 -9.88 -12.52 6.96
N LYS A 185 -10.98 -13.06 6.47
CA LYS A 185 -11.56 -14.34 6.91
C LYS A 185 -10.65 -15.54 6.69
N GLU A 186 -9.79 -15.49 5.66
CA GLU A 186 -8.76 -16.48 5.37
C GLU A 186 -7.47 -16.25 6.16
N LYS A 187 -7.46 -15.30 7.10
CA LYS A 187 -6.30 -14.89 7.93
C LYS A 187 -5.11 -14.38 7.11
N ARG A 188 -5.38 -13.77 5.95
CA ARG A 188 -4.38 -13.10 5.13
C ARG A 188 -4.27 -11.65 5.55
N HIS A 189 -3.04 -11.13 5.62
CA HIS A 189 -2.82 -9.70 5.78
C HIS A 189 -3.23 -8.94 4.52
N PHE A 190 -3.88 -7.79 4.70
CA PHE A 190 -4.20 -6.89 3.61
C PHE A 190 -4.05 -5.43 4.03
N LYS A 191 -3.97 -4.55 3.04
CA LYS A 191 -3.98 -3.10 3.24
C LYS A 191 -5.36 -2.54 2.98
N VAL A 192 -5.77 -1.63 3.85
CA VAL A 192 -6.94 -0.79 3.66
C VAL A 192 -6.48 0.53 3.05
N SER A 193 -7.20 1.06 2.07
CA SER A 193 -6.85 2.33 1.45
C SER A 193 -6.94 3.49 2.45
N GLU A 194 -6.17 4.55 2.21
CA GLU A 194 -6.22 5.77 3.02
C GLU A 194 -7.63 6.38 3.03
N GLU A 195 -8.34 6.33 1.90
CA GLU A 195 -9.71 6.80 1.78
C GLU A 195 -10.67 6.05 2.73
N GLU A 196 -10.60 4.72 2.74
CA GLU A 196 -11.40 3.88 3.64
C GLU A 196 -11.03 4.11 5.11
N MET A 197 -9.74 4.28 5.42
CA MET A 197 -9.31 4.62 6.77
C MET A 197 -9.87 5.96 7.22
N HIS A 198 -9.79 7.01 6.38
CA HIS A 198 -10.35 8.32 6.67
C HIS A 198 -11.87 8.35 6.82
N LYS A 199 -12.57 7.42 6.18
CA LYS A 199 -14.02 7.29 6.26
C LYS A 199 -14.48 6.62 7.56
N ASN A 200 -13.74 5.63 8.03
CA ASN A 200 -14.18 4.71 9.08
C ASN A 200 -13.48 4.91 10.44
N ILE A 201 -12.34 5.63 10.49
CA ILE A 201 -11.62 5.90 11.73
C ILE A 201 -11.93 7.32 12.23
N PHE A 202 -12.25 7.43 13.49
CA PHE A 202 -12.61 8.68 14.16
C PHE A 202 -11.57 9.04 15.21
N ILE A 203 -11.17 10.30 15.23
CA ILE A 203 -10.32 10.86 16.29
C ILE A 203 -11.24 11.39 17.39
N VAL A 204 -10.96 11.00 18.61
CA VAL A 204 -11.75 11.27 19.81
C VAL A 204 -10.84 11.63 20.98
N ASP A 205 -11.40 12.08 22.10
CA ASP A 205 -10.64 12.25 23.33
C ASP A 205 -10.24 10.89 23.98
N ASP A 206 -9.47 10.93 25.06
CA ASP A 206 -9.02 9.74 25.77
C ASP A 206 -10.15 8.99 26.54
N LYS A 207 -11.34 9.59 26.61
CA LYS A 207 -12.56 8.96 27.12
C LYS A 207 -13.40 8.33 26.02
N ASN A 208 -13.00 8.47 24.76
CA ASN A 208 -13.72 8.10 23.53
C ASN A 208 -15.00 8.93 23.31
N GLU A 209 -14.97 10.17 23.71
CA GLU A 209 -16.02 11.15 23.45
C GLU A 209 -15.67 12.02 22.24
N ALA A 210 -16.68 12.63 21.63
CA ALA A 210 -16.47 13.56 20.52
C ALA A 210 -15.70 14.80 20.98
N LEU A 211 -14.78 15.27 20.14
CA LEU A 211 -13.99 16.47 20.40
C LEU A 211 -14.88 17.72 20.44
N ASN A 212 -14.50 18.69 21.25
CA ASN A 212 -15.21 19.96 21.29
C ASN A 212 -14.97 20.79 19.99
N SER A 213 -15.78 21.83 19.79
CA SER A 213 -15.76 22.67 18.59
C SER A 213 -14.49 23.50 18.39
N ASP A 214 -13.64 23.63 19.41
CA ASP A 214 -12.39 24.41 19.36
C ASP A 214 -11.20 23.54 18.87
N ILE A 215 -11.43 22.24 18.64
CA ILE A 215 -10.46 21.28 18.12
C ILE A 215 -10.89 20.89 16.71
N HIS A 216 -10.01 21.12 15.75
CA HIS A 216 -10.28 20.84 14.35
C HIS A 216 -9.41 19.68 13.85
N ILE A 217 -10.06 18.72 13.20
CA ILE A 217 -9.41 17.59 12.55
C ILE A 217 -9.58 17.74 11.04
N SER A 218 -8.48 17.71 10.32
CA SER A 218 -8.45 17.79 8.85
C SER A 218 -7.73 16.58 8.27
N LYS A 219 -8.17 16.15 7.09
CA LYS A 219 -7.48 15.12 6.26
C LYS A 219 -6.38 15.74 5.40
N GLU A 220 -6.39 17.05 5.26
CA GLU A 220 -5.44 17.81 4.46
C GLU A 220 -4.70 18.83 5.33
N ALA A 221 -3.43 19.03 5.00
CA ALA A 221 -2.63 20.10 5.58
C ALA A 221 -3.12 21.47 5.09
N LYS A 222 -3.54 22.36 6.01
CA LYS A 222 -4.09 23.68 5.69
C LYS A 222 -3.32 24.83 6.31
N GLY A 223 -2.23 24.58 7.00
CA GLY A 223 -1.49 25.59 7.76
C GLY A 223 -0.04 25.22 7.97
N TYR A 224 0.54 25.74 9.05
CA TYR A 224 1.88 25.35 9.46
C TYR A 224 1.85 23.97 10.09
N ILE A 225 2.72 23.08 9.60
CA ILE A 225 2.86 21.73 10.10
C ILE A 225 4.13 21.66 10.94
N TYR A 226 3.98 21.27 12.20
CA TYR A 226 5.10 20.99 13.08
C TYR A 226 4.71 19.86 14.07
N PRO A 227 5.55 18.89 14.27
CA PRO A 227 6.82 18.64 13.60
C PRO A 227 6.61 18.27 12.11
N HIS A 228 7.58 18.58 11.26
CA HIS A 228 7.54 18.15 9.86
C HIS A 228 7.48 16.62 9.81
N SER A 229 6.49 16.11 9.12
CA SER A 229 6.47 14.70 8.77
C SER A 229 7.37 14.52 7.54
N ASP A 230 8.61 14.11 7.74
CA ASP A 230 9.35 13.50 6.64
C ASP A 230 8.56 12.30 6.13
N ASN A 231 8.60 12.01 4.82
CA ASN A 231 7.87 10.92 4.15
C ASN A 231 8.27 9.51 4.62
N TYR A 232 8.31 9.29 5.94
CA TYR A 232 8.72 8.03 6.56
C TYR A 232 7.65 6.92 6.45
N TYR A 233 6.44 7.28 6.02
CA TYR A 233 5.31 6.36 5.93
C TYR A 233 5.41 5.37 4.77
N GLU A 234 6.28 5.61 3.78
CA GLU A 234 6.44 4.74 2.60
C GLU A 234 7.09 3.37 2.89
N GLN A 235 7.72 3.20 4.06
CA GLN A 235 8.44 1.95 4.39
C GLN A 235 7.66 1.01 5.32
N ILE A 236 6.44 1.35 5.72
CA ILE A 236 5.71 0.59 6.72
C ILE A 236 4.79 -0.43 6.05
N ASN A 237 4.96 -1.70 6.40
CA ASN A 237 4.17 -2.83 5.89
C ASN A 237 2.72 -2.89 6.42
N TYR A 238 2.11 -1.76 6.76
CA TYR A 238 0.73 -1.68 7.23
C TYR A 238 -0.03 -0.54 6.56
N SER A 239 -1.36 -0.54 6.71
CA SER A 239 -2.20 0.58 6.30
C SER A 239 -1.93 1.77 7.20
N ALA A 240 -1.67 2.94 6.62
CA ALA A 240 -1.42 4.16 7.38
C ALA A 240 -2.16 5.34 6.75
N CYS A 241 -2.61 6.26 7.58
CA CYS A 241 -3.16 7.54 7.14
C CYS A 241 -2.86 8.64 8.16
N ILE A 242 -2.94 9.88 7.72
CA ILE A 242 -2.61 11.06 8.53
C ILE A 242 -3.83 11.95 8.68
N TRP A 243 -4.00 12.49 9.87
CA TRP A 243 -4.87 13.62 10.16
C TRP A 243 -4.05 14.78 10.68
N TYR A 244 -4.58 15.97 10.53
CA TYR A 244 -3.97 17.22 11.00
C TYR A 244 -4.87 17.85 12.05
N VAL A 245 -4.32 18.09 13.24
CA VAL A 245 -5.02 18.67 14.39
C VAL A 245 -4.63 20.13 14.53
N SER A 246 -5.60 21.01 14.69
CA SER A 246 -5.39 22.41 15.10
C SER A 246 -6.37 22.80 16.21
N VAL A 247 -6.03 23.84 16.99
CA VAL A 247 -6.84 24.34 18.10
C VAL A 247 -6.99 25.86 18.05
N ASP A 248 -8.18 26.35 18.39
CA ASP A 248 -8.52 27.77 18.32
C ASP A 248 -8.46 28.46 19.69
N LYS A 249 -8.52 27.73 20.79
CA LYS A 249 -8.51 28.27 22.16
C LYS A 249 -7.51 27.59 23.06
N ILE A 250 -7.04 28.36 24.05
CA ILE A 250 -6.22 27.81 25.14
C ILE A 250 -7.07 26.82 25.94
N MET A 251 -6.51 25.65 26.12
CA MET A 251 -7.08 24.57 26.93
C MET A 251 -5.96 23.84 27.66
N ASP A 252 -6.32 22.96 28.56
CA ASP A 252 -5.37 22.03 29.17
C ASP A 252 -4.80 21.08 28.09
N THR A 253 -3.83 20.28 28.48
CA THR A 253 -3.26 19.24 27.62
C THR A 253 -4.36 18.41 26.96
N LEU A 254 -4.33 18.37 25.65
CA LEU A 254 -5.27 17.60 24.82
C LEU A 254 -4.78 16.17 24.65
N LYS A 255 -5.57 15.21 25.11
CA LYS A 255 -5.31 13.77 24.90
C LYS A 255 -6.25 13.22 23.84
N LEU A 256 -5.67 12.65 22.81
CA LEU A 256 -6.39 12.13 21.66
C LEU A 256 -6.21 10.62 21.51
N CYS A 257 -7.24 9.98 21.02
CA CYS A 257 -7.28 8.56 20.66
C CYS A 257 -7.91 8.38 19.29
N ALA A 258 -7.64 7.26 18.65
CA ALA A 258 -8.36 6.84 17.47
C ALA A 258 -9.32 5.69 17.81
N GLN A 259 -10.47 5.64 17.13
CA GLN A 259 -11.43 4.55 17.28
C GLN A 259 -12.11 4.20 15.94
N PHE A 260 -12.51 2.96 15.79
CA PHE A 260 -13.34 2.49 14.68
C PHE A 260 -14.15 1.25 15.05
N THR A 261 -15.04 0.85 14.16
CA THR A 261 -15.78 -0.42 14.26
C THR A 261 -15.52 -1.25 13.02
N ALA A 262 -15.18 -2.52 13.19
CA ALA A 262 -15.07 -3.50 12.12
C ALA A 262 -15.63 -4.83 12.61
N ASN A 263 -16.31 -5.56 11.75
CA ASN A 263 -16.95 -6.85 12.06
C ASN A 263 -17.71 -6.83 13.41
N GLY A 264 -18.50 -5.77 13.66
CA GLY A 264 -19.27 -5.59 14.89
C GLY A 264 -18.46 -5.31 16.17
N THR A 265 -17.13 -5.29 16.10
CA THR A 265 -16.24 -5.03 17.22
C THR A 265 -15.74 -3.58 17.19
N LYS A 266 -15.84 -2.89 18.33
CA LYS A 266 -15.28 -1.55 18.50
C LYS A 266 -13.82 -1.62 18.95
N TYR A 267 -12.94 -1.01 18.19
CA TYR A 267 -11.51 -0.86 18.47
C TYR A 267 -11.20 0.57 18.89
N THR A 268 -10.30 0.73 19.86
CA THR A 268 -9.84 2.06 20.31
C THR A 268 -8.39 1.99 20.76
N THR A 269 -7.64 3.07 20.53
CA THR A 269 -6.27 3.22 21.05
C THR A 269 -6.25 3.74 22.49
N ALA A 270 -7.39 4.19 23.05
CA ALA A 270 -7.51 4.57 24.46
C ALA A 270 -7.23 3.38 25.39
N PHE A 271 -6.65 3.70 26.57
CA PHE A 271 -6.46 2.68 27.60
C PHE A 271 -7.79 2.10 28.05
N ARG A 272 -8.00 0.78 27.87
CA ARG A 272 -9.14 0.04 28.43
C ARG A 272 -8.67 -1.32 28.92
N PRO A 273 -9.00 -1.72 30.16
CA PRO A 273 -8.90 -3.10 30.59
C PRO A 273 -9.69 -3.98 29.60
N ASN A 274 -9.11 -5.07 29.11
CA ASN A 274 -9.74 -5.98 28.14
C ASN A 274 -9.89 -5.45 26.69
N SER A 275 -9.14 -4.43 26.29
CA SER A 275 -9.06 -4.05 24.88
C SER A 275 -8.53 -5.20 24.03
N PRO A 276 -9.12 -5.51 22.87
CA PRO A 276 -8.59 -6.50 21.95
C PRO A 276 -7.25 -6.09 21.30
N ILE A 277 -6.79 -4.85 21.57
CA ILE A 277 -5.55 -4.30 21.01
C ILE A 277 -4.41 -4.45 22.01
N TYR A 278 -3.32 -5.04 21.55
CA TYR A 278 -2.17 -5.36 22.39
C TYR A 278 -1.36 -4.14 22.86
N ARG A 279 -1.34 -3.05 22.09
CA ARG A 279 -0.69 -1.78 22.47
C ARG A 279 -1.69 -0.64 22.38
N GLN A 280 -1.95 -0.03 23.50
CA GLN A 280 -2.75 1.17 23.58
C GLN A 280 -1.84 2.38 23.39
N SER A 281 -2.28 3.35 22.61
CA SER A 281 -1.53 4.58 22.31
C SER A 281 -2.46 5.79 22.36
N VAL A 282 -2.08 6.75 23.20
CA VAL A 282 -2.74 8.04 23.36
C VAL A 282 -1.76 9.11 22.90
N VAL A 283 -2.21 9.98 22.00
CA VAL A 283 -1.44 11.16 21.61
C VAL A 283 -1.74 12.30 22.56
N THR A 284 -0.70 12.94 23.06
CA THR A 284 -0.78 14.08 23.98
C THR A 284 -0.29 15.35 23.27
N LEU A 285 -1.14 16.37 23.19
CA LEU A 285 -0.77 17.67 22.66
C LEU A 285 -0.77 18.70 23.80
N ASN A 286 0.39 19.27 24.09
CA ASN A 286 0.53 20.36 25.03
C ASN A 286 0.12 21.66 24.33
N VAL A 287 -1.02 22.21 24.73
CA VAL A 287 -1.57 23.42 24.15
C VAL A 287 -0.83 24.63 24.70
N ILE A 288 -0.12 25.33 23.83
CA ILE A 288 0.68 26.51 24.22
C ILE A 288 0.08 27.80 23.63
N PRO A 289 0.12 28.93 24.35
CA PRO A 289 -0.32 30.20 23.81
C PRO A 289 0.58 30.61 22.62
N PRO A 290 0.05 31.38 21.66
CA PRO A 290 0.87 31.93 20.59
C PRO A 290 1.96 32.79 21.22
N ARG A 291 3.21 32.55 20.79
CA ARG A 291 4.34 33.35 21.25
C ARG A 291 4.31 34.70 20.55
N VAL A 292 4.10 35.78 21.28
CA VAL A 292 4.26 37.13 20.77
C VAL A 292 5.75 37.44 20.82
N PHE A 293 6.41 37.46 19.68
CA PHE A 293 7.79 37.90 19.62
C PHE A 293 7.82 39.43 19.77
N THR A 294 8.56 39.89 20.76
CA THR A 294 8.89 41.32 20.88
C THR A 294 10.07 41.66 19.97
N LYS A 295 10.28 42.97 19.72
CA LYS A 295 11.41 43.42 18.92
C LYS A 295 12.77 42.99 19.46
N GLU A 296 12.87 42.72 20.77
CA GLU A 296 14.02 42.22 21.49
C GLU A 296 14.28 40.73 21.30
N ASP A 297 13.22 39.97 20.98
CA ASP A 297 13.34 38.53 20.65
C ASP A 297 13.84 38.30 19.20
N MET A 298 13.88 39.36 18.38
CA MET A 298 14.22 39.30 16.96
C MET A 298 15.69 39.61 16.63
N ASP A 299 16.60 39.52 17.58
CA ASP A 299 18.05 39.63 17.32
C ASP A 299 18.61 38.32 16.71
N ILE A 300 17.83 37.74 15.80
CA ILE A 300 18.24 36.57 15.01
C ILE A 300 18.67 37.10 13.63
N ASP A 301 19.89 36.81 13.26
CA ASP A 301 20.45 37.14 11.95
C ASP A 301 19.50 36.71 10.84
N PRO A 302 18.82 37.63 10.12
CA PRO A 302 17.84 37.32 9.08
C PRO A 302 18.41 36.50 7.91
N LEU A 303 19.72 36.35 7.82
CA LEU A 303 20.40 35.52 6.83
C LEU A 303 20.43 34.04 7.20
N ILE A 304 20.20 33.69 8.48
CA ILE A 304 20.22 32.27 8.92
C ILE A 304 18.82 31.68 8.94
N TYR A 305 17.76 32.48 9.17
CA TYR A 305 16.36 31.99 9.22
C TYR A 305 15.40 32.95 8.51
N PRO A 306 15.33 32.93 7.18
CA PRO A 306 14.46 33.86 6.40
C PRO A 306 12.95 33.65 6.60
N GLU A 307 12.51 32.63 7.35
CA GLU A 307 11.10 32.26 7.51
C GLU A 307 10.52 32.47 8.92
N VAL A 308 11.27 33.06 9.87
CA VAL A 308 10.81 33.22 11.27
C VAL A 308 9.62 34.19 11.39
N GLU A 309 9.41 35.10 10.45
CA GLU A 309 8.24 36.00 10.44
C GLU A 309 6.88 35.31 10.23
N LYS A 310 6.90 34.00 9.94
CA LYS A 310 5.67 33.24 9.64
C LYS A 310 5.31 32.20 10.71
N MET A 311 6.05 32.10 11.79
CA MET A 311 5.91 30.99 12.75
C MET A 311 5.01 31.25 13.96
N CYS A 312 4.10 32.20 13.93
CA CYS A 312 2.96 32.25 14.90
C CYS A 312 1.93 33.28 14.45
#